data_bcf5308cdce7e7b445ca76322ffc33e1
#
_entry.id   bcf5308cdce7e7b445ca76322ffc33e1
#
_cell.length_a   1.000
_cell.length_b   1.000
_cell.length_c   1.000
_cell.angle_alpha   90.00
_cell.angle_beta   90.00
_cell.angle_gamma   90.00
#
_symmetry.space_group_name_H-M   'P 1'
#
loop_
_entity.id
_entity.type
_entity.pdbx_description
1 polymer ?
#
loop_
_entity_poly.entity_id
_entity_poly.type
_entity_poly.pdbx_seq_one_letter_code
_entity_poly.pdbx_strand_id
1 'polypeptide(L)'
;MSESSHIHVLVVDDSAVVRQVLTVILARERSITVTVAADPLIALDKMQSFRPDVIVLDLEMPGMDGLSFLQTVMARDPIPVVVCSGLAARGTEAALRAIESGAVAVIEKPRLGVKGFLQDSAILLRDTVVAASKARVRRPARRLRAGGEPPPARLRPRPPLATTTDKVIALGASTGGTEALRTILEAMPADAPGLLVVQHMPEGFTRAFADRLDRTCRIEVKEAADGDRVLDGRALIAPGQRHMMLRRSGAHYVVELSDGPLVSRHRPSVDVLLRSVAAAAGRNAVGAILTGMGDDGAAGLLEMKQAGAVTLAQDEDSCVVFGMPRAAIERGAADHVVPLDHMAARVLRHAEGLSRPRPQPFQGSGLRS
;
A
#
# COMPACT_ATOMS: atom_id res chain seq x y z
N MET A 1 -17.51 24.89 -9.08
CA MET A 1 -16.88 25.18 -7.78
C MET A 1 -17.40 24.09 -6.84
N SER A 2 -16.59 23.05 -6.59
CA SER A 2 -16.96 21.97 -5.65
C SER A 2 -16.95 22.57 -4.25
N GLU A 3 -18.07 22.50 -3.54
CA GLU A 3 -18.15 22.80 -2.10
C GLU A 3 -17.05 21.99 -1.41
N SER A 4 -16.08 22.67 -0.81
CA SER A 4 -15.08 22.00 0.03
C SER A 4 -15.84 21.46 1.25
N SER A 5 -16.15 20.15 1.22
CA SER A 5 -16.77 19.49 2.36
C SER A 5 -15.88 19.69 3.58
N HIS A 6 -16.45 20.28 4.64
CA HIS A 6 -15.75 20.49 5.89
C HIS A 6 -15.48 19.14 6.55
N ILE A 7 -14.24 18.91 6.97
CA ILE A 7 -13.78 17.63 7.53
C ILE A 7 -13.66 17.76 9.05
N HIS A 8 -14.40 16.95 9.80
CA HIS A 8 -14.29 16.84 11.24
C HIS A 8 -13.34 15.71 11.63
N VAL A 9 -12.21 16.08 12.24
CA VAL A 9 -11.16 15.14 12.70
C VAL A 9 -11.26 15.00 14.22
N LEU A 10 -11.34 13.76 14.70
CA LEU A 10 -11.19 13.44 16.12
C LEU A 10 -9.78 12.90 16.36
N VAL A 11 -8.98 13.59 17.17
CA VAL A 11 -7.64 13.17 17.61
C VAL A 11 -7.74 12.53 18.98
N VAL A 12 -7.33 11.28 19.11
CA VAL A 12 -7.34 10.50 20.36
C VAL A 12 -5.90 10.08 20.69
N ASP A 13 -5.32 10.70 21.72
CA ASP A 13 -3.93 10.49 22.15
C ASP A 13 -3.80 10.94 23.60
N ASP A 14 -3.09 10.24 24.47
CA ASP A 14 -2.95 10.59 25.89
C ASP A 14 -1.98 11.77 26.12
N SER A 15 -1.05 12.00 25.19
CA SER A 15 -0.08 13.10 25.24
C SER A 15 -0.71 14.44 24.85
N ALA A 16 -0.81 15.38 25.79
CA ALA A 16 -1.28 16.74 25.51
C ALA A 16 -0.43 17.44 24.44
N VAL A 17 0.87 17.18 24.41
CA VAL A 17 1.80 17.76 23.44
C VAL A 17 1.52 17.24 22.03
N VAL A 18 1.31 15.92 21.88
CA VAL A 18 0.98 15.33 20.58
C VAL A 18 -0.36 15.87 20.07
N ARG A 19 -1.39 15.92 20.93
CA ARG A 19 -2.69 16.51 20.56
C ARG A 19 -2.56 17.95 20.08
N GLN A 20 -1.76 18.78 20.77
CA GLN A 20 -1.51 20.16 20.37
C GLN A 20 -0.81 20.25 19.02
N VAL A 21 0.24 19.47 18.80
CA VAL A 21 1.00 19.45 17.52
C VAL A 21 0.10 19.01 16.37
N LEU A 22 -0.64 17.91 16.54
CA LEU A 22 -1.58 17.43 15.53
C LEU A 22 -2.66 18.48 15.21
N THR A 23 -3.20 19.14 16.23
CA THR A 23 -4.17 20.22 16.04
C THR A 23 -3.58 21.36 15.21
N VAL A 24 -2.38 21.82 15.53
CA VAL A 24 -1.71 22.91 14.78
C VAL A 24 -1.43 22.52 13.33
N ILE A 25 -1.01 21.27 13.08
CA ILE A 25 -0.74 20.77 11.73
C ILE A 25 -2.03 20.71 10.91
N LEU A 26 -3.08 20.12 11.46
CA LEU A 26 -4.35 19.91 10.77
C LEU A 26 -5.14 21.21 10.56
N ALA A 27 -5.13 22.12 11.54
CA ALA A 27 -5.81 23.42 11.46
C ALA A 27 -5.22 24.39 10.43
N ARG A 28 -4.06 24.09 9.84
CA ARG A 28 -3.54 24.85 8.68
C ARG A 28 -4.42 24.70 7.43
N GLU A 29 -5.21 23.66 7.37
CA GLU A 29 -6.21 23.45 6.32
C GLU A 29 -7.55 24.00 6.79
N ARG A 30 -8.04 25.06 6.13
CA ARG A 30 -9.29 25.77 6.54
C ARG A 30 -10.54 24.90 6.50
N SER A 31 -10.50 23.81 5.75
CA SER A 31 -11.59 22.85 5.64
C SER A 31 -11.60 21.82 6.77
N ILE A 32 -10.64 21.85 7.72
CA ILE A 32 -10.53 20.87 8.81
C ILE A 32 -10.88 21.52 10.15
N THR A 33 -11.82 20.90 10.87
CA THR A 33 -12.07 21.15 12.30
C THR A 33 -11.52 19.98 13.11
N VAL A 34 -10.78 20.29 14.18
CA VAL A 34 -10.15 19.28 15.04
C VAL A 34 -10.82 19.27 16.42
N THR A 35 -11.31 18.12 16.82
CA THR A 35 -11.72 17.81 18.20
C THR A 35 -10.68 16.86 18.80
N VAL A 36 -10.34 17.03 20.07
CA VAL A 36 -9.33 16.20 20.75
C VAL A 36 -9.95 15.43 21.92
N ALA A 37 -9.46 14.23 22.18
CA ALA A 37 -9.78 13.42 23.37
C ALA A 37 -8.48 12.88 23.97
N ALA A 38 -8.40 12.84 25.30
CA ALA A 38 -7.22 12.37 26.01
C ALA A 38 -7.20 10.83 26.18
N ASP A 39 -8.35 10.21 26.01
CA ASP A 39 -8.52 8.76 26.11
C ASP A 39 -9.74 8.29 25.28
N PRO A 40 -9.89 6.97 25.05
CA PRO A 40 -10.98 6.38 24.31
C PRO A 40 -12.38 6.62 24.91
N LEU A 41 -12.53 6.72 26.22
CA LEU A 41 -13.83 6.93 26.85
C LEU A 41 -14.34 8.35 26.59
N ILE A 42 -13.46 9.35 26.73
CA ILE A 42 -13.74 10.74 26.35
C ILE A 42 -14.06 10.84 24.86
N ALA A 43 -13.35 10.05 24.02
CA ALA A 43 -13.62 10.03 22.59
C ALA A 43 -15.04 9.50 22.30
N LEU A 44 -15.43 8.37 22.91
CA LEU A 44 -16.77 7.79 22.75
C LEU A 44 -17.87 8.73 23.25
N ASP A 45 -17.66 9.43 24.37
CA ASP A 45 -18.62 10.41 24.89
C ASP A 45 -18.81 11.58 23.90
N LYS A 46 -17.71 12.14 23.40
CA LYS A 46 -17.78 13.21 22.39
C LYS A 46 -18.48 12.77 21.10
N MET A 47 -18.26 11.54 20.66
CA MET A 47 -18.90 10.97 19.48
C MET A 47 -20.41 10.80 19.60
N GLN A 48 -20.99 10.91 20.81
CA GLN A 48 -22.45 10.98 21.00
C GLN A 48 -23.05 12.29 20.51
N SER A 49 -22.27 13.37 20.54
CA SER A 49 -22.72 14.72 20.14
C SER A 49 -22.36 15.07 18.69
N PHE A 50 -21.36 14.42 18.10
CA PHE A 50 -20.98 14.59 16.70
C PHE A 50 -20.33 13.32 16.12
N ARG A 51 -20.49 13.11 14.82
CA ARG A 51 -19.82 12.04 14.10
C ARG A 51 -18.58 12.59 13.38
N PRO A 52 -17.35 12.16 13.73
CA PRO A 52 -16.18 12.58 12.98
C PRO A 52 -16.13 11.90 11.60
N ASP A 53 -15.52 12.58 10.60
CA ASP A 53 -15.26 12.03 9.28
C ASP A 53 -14.02 11.11 9.29
N VAL A 54 -13.10 11.36 10.22
CA VAL A 54 -11.89 10.57 10.41
C VAL A 54 -11.38 10.68 11.84
N ILE A 55 -10.82 9.60 12.34
CA ILE A 55 -10.18 9.53 13.66
C ILE A 55 -8.67 9.36 13.48
N VAL A 56 -7.87 10.19 14.15
CA VAL A 56 -6.43 9.98 14.33
C VAL A 56 -6.23 9.37 15.71
N LEU A 57 -5.71 8.16 15.76
CA LEU A 57 -5.72 7.31 16.96
C LEU A 57 -4.32 6.90 17.37
N ASP A 58 -3.95 7.20 18.60
CA ASP A 58 -2.84 6.52 19.27
C ASP A 58 -3.27 5.12 19.74
N LEU A 59 -2.36 4.16 19.64
CA LEU A 59 -2.59 2.80 20.13
C LEU A 59 -2.03 2.58 21.54
N GLU A 60 -1.01 3.34 21.92
CA GLU A 60 -0.27 3.16 23.17
C GLU A 60 -0.77 4.14 24.24
N MET A 61 -1.98 3.91 24.76
CA MET A 61 -2.58 4.73 25.82
C MET A 61 -2.82 3.92 27.09
N PRO A 62 -2.66 4.52 28.29
CA PRO A 62 -3.02 3.86 29.54
C PRO A 62 -4.54 3.67 29.67
N GLY A 63 -4.97 2.58 30.28
CA GLY A 63 -6.39 2.24 30.47
C GLY A 63 -6.97 1.44 29.32
N MET A 64 -7.95 2.01 28.60
CA MET A 64 -8.48 1.35 27.40
C MET A 64 -7.48 1.43 26.26
N ASP A 65 -7.06 0.27 25.76
CA ASP A 65 -6.11 0.18 24.67
C ASP A 65 -6.76 0.68 23.35
N GLY A 66 -5.99 1.44 22.54
CA GLY A 66 -6.46 2.03 21.29
C GLY A 66 -6.97 1.00 20.29
N LEU A 67 -6.46 -0.24 20.32
CA LEU A 67 -6.93 -1.32 19.44
C LEU A 67 -8.37 -1.73 19.80
N SER A 68 -8.70 -1.82 21.09
CA SER A 68 -10.07 -2.09 21.58
C SER A 68 -11.04 -0.98 21.20
N PHE A 69 -10.60 0.28 21.26
CA PHE A 69 -11.38 1.42 20.78
C PHE A 69 -11.64 1.31 19.27
N LEU A 70 -10.61 1.06 18.46
CA LEU A 70 -10.74 0.87 17.02
C LEU A 70 -11.77 -0.24 16.69
N GLN A 71 -11.65 -1.39 17.34
CA GLN A 71 -12.59 -2.51 17.14
C GLN A 71 -14.03 -2.12 17.49
N THR A 72 -14.21 -1.34 18.55
CA THR A 72 -15.53 -0.82 18.97
C THR A 72 -16.12 0.10 17.90
N VAL A 73 -15.34 1.05 17.37
CA VAL A 73 -15.74 1.96 16.29
C VAL A 73 -16.11 1.17 15.04
N MET A 74 -15.26 0.25 14.60
CA MET A 74 -15.48 -0.54 13.39
C MET A 74 -16.70 -1.47 13.50
N ALA A 75 -17.03 -1.94 14.70
CA ALA A 75 -18.20 -2.80 14.92
C ALA A 75 -19.53 -2.03 14.96
N ARG A 76 -19.55 -0.84 15.55
CA ARG A 76 -20.77 -0.05 15.77
C ARG A 76 -21.11 0.83 14.55
N ASP A 77 -20.24 1.77 14.25
CA ASP A 77 -20.35 2.73 13.15
C ASP A 77 -18.96 2.93 12.53
N PRO A 78 -18.63 2.20 11.46
CA PRO A 78 -17.31 2.28 10.85
C PRO A 78 -16.96 3.70 10.43
N ILE A 79 -15.94 4.25 11.05
CA ILE A 79 -15.35 5.56 10.73
C ILE A 79 -13.90 5.31 10.30
N PRO A 80 -13.40 5.98 9.26
CA PRO A 80 -12.00 5.88 8.87
C PRO A 80 -11.06 6.21 10.04
N VAL A 81 -10.11 5.33 10.34
CA VAL A 81 -9.12 5.52 11.40
C VAL A 81 -7.72 5.54 10.81
N VAL A 82 -6.98 6.60 11.09
CA VAL A 82 -5.54 6.73 10.83
C VAL A 82 -4.81 6.49 12.15
N VAL A 83 -3.99 5.47 12.21
CA VAL A 83 -3.17 5.19 13.39
C VAL A 83 -1.98 6.12 13.41
N CYS A 84 -1.75 6.79 14.55
CA CYS A 84 -0.58 7.63 14.81
C CYS A 84 0.30 6.91 15.84
N SER A 85 1.40 6.29 15.40
CA SER A 85 2.20 5.41 16.26
C SER A 85 3.68 5.79 16.26
N GLY A 86 4.37 5.46 17.36
CA GLY A 86 5.82 5.57 17.44
C GLY A 86 6.54 4.45 16.65
N LEU A 87 7.83 4.65 16.36
CA LEU A 87 8.67 3.67 15.64
C LEU A 87 9.21 2.53 16.54
N ALA A 88 8.83 2.49 17.80
CA ALA A 88 9.22 1.38 18.68
C ALA A 88 8.63 0.05 18.16
N ALA A 89 9.36 -1.05 18.33
CA ALA A 89 8.94 -2.37 17.82
C ALA A 89 7.51 -2.76 18.26
N ARG A 90 7.15 -2.44 19.51
CA ARG A 90 5.77 -2.67 20.03
C ARG A 90 4.73 -1.84 19.31
N GLY A 91 5.01 -0.54 19.07
CA GLY A 91 4.11 0.35 18.33
C GLY A 91 3.90 -0.10 16.89
N THR A 92 4.95 -0.59 16.24
CA THR A 92 4.88 -1.11 14.87
C THR A 92 3.99 -2.35 14.79
N GLU A 93 4.13 -3.30 15.71
CA GLU A 93 3.29 -4.51 15.73
C GLU A 93 1.82 -4.18 16.06
N ALA A 94 1.58 -3.27 17.01
CA ALA A 94 0.25 -2.79 17.34
C ALA A 94 -0.43 -2.09 16.15
N ALA A 95 0.32 -1.25 15.41
CA ALA A 95 -0.19 -0.58 14.22
C ALA A 95 -0.56 -1.55 13.09
N LEU A 96 0.20 -2.62 12.88
CA LEU A 96 -0.15 -3.65 11.90
C LEU A 96 -1.41 -4.42 12.32
N ARG A 97 -1.58 -4.69 13.62
CA ARG A 97 -2.84 -5.29 14.15
C ARG A 97 -4.02 -4.34 13.97
N ALA A 98 -3.80 -3.04 14.12
CA ALA A 98 -4.84 -2.03 13.90
C ALA A 98 -5.29 -1.99 12.43
N ILE A 99 -4.35 -2.10 11.48
CA ILE A 99 -4.70 -2.21 10.05
C ILE A 99 -5.61 -3.41 9.80
N GLU A 100 -5.30 -4.57 10.37
CA GLU A 100 -6.16 -5.77 10.25
C GLU A 100 -7.53 -5.59 10.90
N SER A 101 -7.59 -4.74 11.93
CA SER A 101 -8.84 -4.39 12.60
C SER A 101 -9.63 -3.31 11.85
N GLY A 102 -9.14 -2.83 10.69
CA GLY A 102 -9.83 -1.91 9.80
C GLY A 102 -9.28 -0.48 9.78
N ALA A 103 -8.13 -0.20 10.39
CA ALA A 103 -7.47 1.10 10.22
C ALA A 103 -7.03 1.26 8.75
N VAL A 104 -7.22 2.45 8.19
CA VAL A 104 -7.00 2.72 6.75
C VAL A 104 -5.57 3.13 6.42
N ALA A 105 -4.86 3.69 7.40
CA ALA A 105 -3.45 4.11 7.25
C ALA A 105 -2.73 4.16 8.59
N VAL A 106 -1.40 4.19 8.52
CA VAL A 106 -0.51 4.43 9.66
C VAL A 106 0.38 5.63 9.34
N ILE A 107 0.55 6.52 10.31
CA ILE A 107 1.47 7.65 10.27
C ILE A 107 2.41 7.59 11.48
N GLU A 108 3.61 8.14 11.33
CA GLU A 108 4.53 8.29 12.44
C GLU A 108 4.11 9.47 13.33
N LYS A 109 4.23 9.29 14.66
CA LYS A 109 4.02 10.38 15.62
C LYS A 109 5.01 11.52 15.36
N PRO A 110 4.56 12.79 15.34
CA PRO A 110 5.45 13.93 15.12
C PRO A 110 6.56 13.99 16.18
N ARG A 111 7.82 13.99 15.74
CA ARG A 111 8.96 14.16 16.63
C ARG A 111 9.24 15.64 16.87
N LEU A 112 9.27 16.04 18.13
CA LEU A 112 9.63 17.41 18.54
C LEU A 112 11.14 17.64 18.37
N GLY A 113 11.53 18.74 17.72
CA GLY A 113 12.92 19.21 17.71
C GLY A 113 13.68 19.15 16.37
N VAL A 114 13.10 18.59 15.30
CA VAL A 114 13.75 18.51 13.97
C VAL A 114 13.01 19.40 12.98
N LYS A 115 13.49 20.64 12.73
CA LYS A 115 12.80 21.65 11.92
C LYS A 115 12.46 21.23 10.48
N GLY A 116 13.30 20.45 9.80
CA GLY A 116 13.05 19.96 8.44
C GLY A 116 12.04 18.80 8.41
N PHE A 117 12.11 17.89 9.37
CA PHE A 117 11.21 16.74 9.50
C PHE A 117 9.75 17.15 9.74
N LEU A 118 9.53 18.29 10.45
CA LEU A 118 8.17 18.77 10.76
C LEU A 118 7.41 19.26 9.53
N GLN A 119 8.08 19.78 8.47
CA GLN A 119 7.37 20.28 7.30
C GLN A 119 6.89 19.17 6.37
N ASP A 120 7.75 18.23 6.01
CA ASP A 120 7.40 17.13 5.10
C ASP A 120 6.42 16.16 5.76
N SER A 121 6.67 15.82 7.04
CA SER A 121 5.79 14.96 7.84
C SER A 121 4.42 15.60 8.09
N ALA A 122 4.35 16.93 8.25
CA ALA A 122 3.09 17.65 8.42
C ALA A 122 2.23 17.61 7.15
N ILE A 123 2.85 17.73 5.98
CA ILE A 123 2.15 17.62 4.68
C ILE A 123 1.60 16.20 4.53
N LEU A 124 2.44 15.20 4.74
CA LEU A 124 2.04 13.79 4.62
C LEU A 124 0.92 13.42 5.60
N LEU A 125 1.01 13.87 6.85
CA LEU A 125 -0.01 13.66 7.88
C LEU A 125 -1.35 14.26 7.44
N ARG A 126 -1.36 15.53 7.02
CA ARG A 126 -2.56 16.20 6.55
C ARG A 126 -3.16 15.49 5.34
N ASP A 127 -2.33 15.19 4.33
CA ASP A 127 -2.77 14.52 3.12
C ASP A 127 -3.35 13.13 3.45
N THR A 128 -2.74 12.38 4.38
CA THR A 128 -3.25 11.09 4.85
C THR A 128 -4.60 11.22 5.55
N VAL A 129 -4.79 12.22 6.42
CA VAL A 129 -6.05 12.46 7.12
C VAL A 129 -7.16 12.87 6.14
N VAL A 130 -6.85 13.76 5.19
CA VAL A 130 -7.79 14.15 4.12
C VAL A 130 -8.14 12.95 3.22
N ALA A 131 -7.18 12.08 2.94
CA ALA A 131 -7.44 10.84 2.20
C ALA A 131 -8.39 9.92 2.98
N ALA A 132 -8.06 9.71 4.25
CA ALA A 132 -8.84 8.84 5.13
C ALA A 132 -10.28 9.33 5.32
N SER A 133 -10.53 10.64 5.40
CA SER A 133 -11.90 11.17 5.51
C SER A 133 -12.79 10.82 4.31
N LYS A 134 -12.18 10.53 3.16
CA LYS A 134 -12.88 10.09 1.93
C LYS A 134 -12.93 8.58 1.77
N ALA A 135 -12.34 7.84 2.71
CA ALA A 135 -12.23 6.39 2.61
C ALA A 135 -13.60 5.71 2.76
N ARG A 136 -13.87 4.76 1.89
CA ARG A 136 -15.03 3.88 1.98
C ARG A 136 -14.72 2.72 2.93
N VAL A 137 -14.96 2.93 4.23
CA VAL A 137 -14.76 1.88 5.24
C VAL A 137 -16.00 1.01 5.29
N ARG A 138 -15.83 -0.30 5.06
CA ARG A 138 -16.88 -1.29 5.27
C ARG A 138 -16.67 -1.96 6.61
N ARG A 139 -17.75 -2.39 7.28
CA ARG A 139 -17.63 -3.26 8.45
C ARG A 139 -16.73 -4.42 8.05
N PRO A 140 -15.67 -4.73 8.83
CA PRO A 140 -14.89 -5.93 8.57
C PRO A 140 -15.90 -7.08 8.46
N ALA A 141 -15.97 -7.69 7.28
CA ALA A 141 -16.80 -8.87 7.12
C ALA A 141 -16.36 -9.80 8.25
N ARG A 142 -17.26 -10.08 9.21
CA ARG A 142 -17.01 -11.11 10.20
C ARG A 142 -16.69 -12.34 9.35
N ARG A 143 -15.39 -12.61 9.16
CA ARG A 143 -14.97 -13.87 8.60
C ARG A 143 -15.60 -14.90 9.53
N LEU A 144 -16.84 -15.33 9.19
CA LEU A 144 -17.29 -16.61 9.63
C LEU A 144 -16.13 -17.50 9.22
N ARG A 145 -15.39 -17.97 10.23
CA ARG A 145 -14.53 -19.10 10.07
C ARG A 145 -15.48 -20.19 9.55
N ALA A 146 -15.72 -20.20 8.24
CA ALA A 146 -16.11 -21.39 7.57
C ALA A 146 -15.03 -22.36 8.04
N GLY A 147 -15.42 -23.41 8.75
CA GLY A 147 -14.53 -24.34 9.45
C GLY A 147 -13.55 -25.05 8.53
N GLY A 148 -12.77 -24.27 7.79
CA GLY A 148 -11.57 -24.65 7.11
C GLY A 148 -10.45 -24.51 8.13
N GLU A 149 -9.74 -25.59 8.34
CA GLU A 149 -8.45 -25.61 9.03
C GLU A 149 -7.65 -24.34 8.70
N PRO A 150 -6.96 -23.75 9.71
CA PRO A 150 -5.98 -22.70 9.40
C PRO A 150 -5.08 -23.24 8.28
N PRO A 151 -4.73 -22.40 7.28
CA PRO A 151 -3.85 -22.86 6.21
C PRO A 151 -2.68 -23.57 6.87
N PRO A 152 -2.32 -24.79 6.44
CA PRO A 152 -1.40 -25.65 7.17
C PRO A 152 -0.15 -24.81 7.45
N ALA A 153 0.19 -24.72 8.74
CA ALA A 153 1.43 -24.12 9.19
C ALA A 153 2.52 -24.64 8.26
N ARG A 154 3.35 -23.73 7.72
CA ARG A 154 4.34 -23.97 6.69
C ARG A 154 5.19 -25.23 6.99
N LEU A 155 4.78 -26.38 6.46
CA LEU A 155 5.53 -27.61 6.48
C LEU A 155 5.93 -28.06 5.07
N ARG A 156 5.74 -27.21 4.05
CA ARG A 156 6.30 -27.48 2.73
C ARG A 156 7.57 -26.68 2.55
N PRO A 157 8.71 -27.33 2.30
CA PRO A 157 9.91 -26.63 1.88
C PRO A 157 9.54 -25.78 0.67
N ARG A 158 9.80 -24.45 0.75
CA ARG A 158 9.76 -23.60 -0.45
C ARG A 158 10.74 -24.20 -1.44
N PRO A 159 10.37 -24.32 -2.74
CA PRO A 159 11.35 -24.69 -3.75
C PRO A 159 12.52 -23.72 -3.64
N PRO A 160 13.78 -24.19 -3.85
CA PRO A 160 14.92 -23.31 -3.81
C PRO A 160 14.71 -22.17 -4.81
N LEU A 161 14.85 -20.91 -4.36
CA LEU A 161 14.75 -19.70 -5.18
C LEU A 161 15.97 -19.62 -6.12
N ALA A 162 16.03 -20.54 -7.09
CA ALA A 162 17.16 -20.68 -8.00
C ALA A 162 16.90 -20.04 -9.37
N THR A 163 15.63 -19.80 -9.70
CA THR A 163 15.25 -19.34 -11.04
C THR A 163 15.14 -17.83 -11.05
N THR A 164 15.87 -17.19 -11.94
CA THR A 164 15.73 -15.75 -12.20
C THR A 164 14.46 -15.53 -13.00
N THR A 165 13.64 -14.58 -12.56
CA THR A 165 12.46 -14.22 -13.33
C THR A 165 12.84 -13.51 -14.63
N ASP A 166 12.24 -13.93 -15.73
CA ASP A 166 12.28 -13.18 -17.00
C ASP A 166 11.19 -12.10 -17.03
N LYS A 167 10.27 -12.14 -16.07
CA LYS A 167 9.10 -11.27 -15.95
C LYS A 167 9.05 -10.63 -14.59
N VAL A 168 8.54 -9.42 -14.55
CA VAL A 168 8.46 -8.63 -13.32
C VAL A 168 7.02 -8.13 -13.14
N ILE A 169 6.52 -8.26 -11.93
CA ILE A 169 5.26 -7.67 -11.51
C ILE A 169 5.60 -6.49 -10.60
N ALA A 170 5.08 -5.30 -10.91
CA ALA A 170 5.27 -4.09 -10.11
C ALA A 170 3.92 -3.58 -9.57
N LEU A 171 3.82 -3.43 -8.26
CA LEU A 171 2.59 -3.01 -7.57
C LEU A 171 2.85 -1.72 -6.80
N GLY A 172 1.94 -0.74 -6.95
CA GLY A 172 1.96 0.50 -6.18
C GLY A 172 0.68 0.71 -5.39
N ALA A 173 0.79 1.09 -4.11
CA ALA A 173 -0.33 1.27 -3.20
C ALA A 173 -0.07 2.33 -2.13
N SER A 174 -1.16 2.86 -1.52
CA SER A 174 -1.10 3.82 -0.42
C SER A 174 -2.21 3.56 0.61
N THR A 175 -3.09 4.50 0.89
CA THR A 175 -4.20 4.36 1.86
C THR A 175 -5.11 3.17 1.50
N GLY A 176 -5.29 2.24 2.43
CA GLY A 176 -5.99 0.96 2.20
C GLY A 176 -5.15 -0.08 1.45
N GLY A 177 -3.92 0.28 1.03
CA GLY A 177 -3.04 -0.56 0.23
C GLY A 177 -2.53 -1.80 0.94
N THR A 178 -2.35 -1.74 2.24
CA THR A 178 -1.87 -2.88 3.04
C THR A 178 -2.80 -4.10 2.93
N GLU A 179 -4.11 -3.88 3.01
CA GLU A 179 -5.10 -4.93 2.85
C GLU A 179 -5.22 -5.38 1.39
N ALA A 180 -5.14 -4.43 0.45
CA ALA A 180 -5.15 -4.74 -0.99
C ALA A 180 -3.93 -5.59 -1.39
N LEU A 181 -2.74 -5.22 -0.95
CA LEU A 181 -1.51 -5.98 -1.18
C LEU A 181 -1.56 -7.37 -0.51
N ARG A 182 -2.06 -7.46 0.72
CA ARG A 182 -2.26 -8.74 1.40
C ARG A 182 -3.16 -9.67 0.56
N THR A 183 -4.30 -9.17 0.10
CA THR A 183 -5.24 -9.94 -0.74
C THR A 183 -4.56 -10.47 -2.01
N ILE A 184 -3.74 -9.66 -2.66
CA ILE A 184 -3.04 -10.05 -3.89
C ILE A 184 -1.92 -11.04 -3.58
N LEU A 185 -1.05 -10.76 -2.60
CA LEU A 185 0.14 -11.57 -2.32
C LEU A 185 -0.20 -12.93 -1.71
N GLU A 186 -1.25 -13.03 -0.88
CA GLU A 186 -1.75 -14.32 -0.35
C GLU A 186 -2.29 -15.23 -1.45
N ALA A 187 -2.79 -14.65 -2.56
CA ALA A 187 -3.29 -15.42 -3.71
C ALA A 187 -2.18 -15.85 -4.70
N MET A 188 -0.93 -15.37 -4.54
CA MET A 188 0.17 -15.72 -5.43
C MET A 188 0.61 -17.18 -5.24
N PRO A 189 0.81 -17.94 -6.32
CA PRO A 189 1.40 -19.28 -6.26
C PRO A 189 2.90 -19.20 -5.89
N ALA A 190 3.46 -20.29 -5.38
CA ALA A 190 4.84 -20.34 -4.90
C ALA A 190 5.91 -20.06 -5.98
N ASP A 191 5.55 -20.21 -7.24
CA ASP A 191 6.38 -19.99 -8.43
C ASP A 191 5.96 -18.73 -9.21
N ALA A 192 5.21 -17.82 -8.58
CA ALA A 192 4.83 -16.55 -9.20
C ALA A 192 6.07 -15.79 -9.69
N PRO A 193 5.99 -15.07 -10.81
CA PRO A 193 7.07 -14.17 -11.23
C PRO A 193 7.46 -13.20 -10.11
N GLY A 194 8.72 -12.73 -10.13
CA GLY A 194 9.23 -11.84 -9.11
C GLY A 194 8.41 -10.55 -9.01
N LEU A 195 8.06 -10.16 -7.77
CA LEU A 195 7.22 -9.00 -7.48
C LEU A 195 8.03 -7.88 -6.82
N LEU A 196 7.76 -6.65 -7.25
CA LEU A 196 8.25 -5.42 -6.65
C LEU A 196 7.07 -4.60 -6.16
N VAL A 197 7.11 -4.17 -4.89
CA VAL A 197 5.98 -3.52 -4.24
C VAL A 197 6.42 -2.21 -3.61
N VAL A 198 5.73 -1.13 -3.91
CA VAL A 198 5.79 0.12 -3.16
C VAL A 198 4.47 0.31 -2.43
N GLN A 199 4.54 0.37 -1.12
CA GLN A 199 3.48 0.83 -0.23
C GLN A 199 3.96 2.11 0.46
N HIS A 200 3.18 3.19 0.37
CA HIS A 200 3.47 4.40 1.13
C HIS A 200 3.29 4.11 2.61
N MET A 201 4.41 3.95 3.31
CA MET A 201 4.44 3.58 4.71
C MET A 201 5.72 4.14 5.37
N PRO A 202 5.68 4.58 6.64
CA PRO A 202 6.87 5.08 7.32
C PRO A 202 7.95 4.02 7.46
N GLU A 203 9.19 4.48 7.68
CA GLU A 203 10.34 3.61 7.99
C GLU A 203 10.04 2.70 9.20
N GLY A 204 10.55 1.49 9.17
CA GLY A 204 10.32 0.48 10.21
C GLY A 204 9.01 -0.30 10.08
N PHE A 205 7.95 0.31 9.54
CA PHE A 205 6.69 -0.40 9.29
C PHE A 205 6.75 -1.31 8.06
N THR A 206 7.52 -0.95 7.05
CA THR A 206 7.70 -1.74 5.82
C THR A 206 8.30 -3.11 6.10
N ARG A 207 9.30 -3.19 6.99
CA ARG A 207 9.89 -4.46 7.40
C ARG A 207 8.90 -5.34 8.14
N ALA A 208 8.21 -4.80 9.14
CA ALA A 208 7.23 -5.57 9.91
C ALA A 208 6.04 -6.02 9.05
N PHE A 209 5.64 -5.21 8.06
CA PHE A 209 4.63 -5.57 7.06
C PHE A 209 5.12 -6.72 6.18
N ALA A 210 6.34 -6.66 5.66
CA ALA A 210 6.94 -7.73 4.89
C ALA A 210 7.04 -9.04 5.68
N ASP A 211 7.58 -8.99 6.92
CA ASP A 211 7.71 -10.15 7.81
C ASP A 211 6.35 -10.80 8.11
N ARG A 212 5.30 -9.99 8.21
CA ARG A 212 3.94 -10.46 8.43
C ARG A 212 3.36 -11.17 7.21
N LEU A 213 3.48 -10.56 6.03
CA LEU A 213 3.06 -11.16 4.76
C LEU A 213 3.82 -12.45 4.50
N ASP A 214 5.10 -12.48 4.82
CA ASP A 214 5.94 -13.67 4.67
C ASP A 214 5.38 -14.89 5.44
N ARG A 215 4.68 -14.68 6.57
CA ARG A 215 4.06 -15.75 7.36
C ARG A 215 2.78 -16.31 6.75
N THR A 216 2.09 -15.54 5.91
CA THR A 216 0.78 -15.92 5.36
C THR A 216 0.81 -16.24 3.87
N CYS A 217 1.80 -15.73 3.14
CA CYS A 217 1.95 -15.96 1.71
C CYS A 217 2.69 -17.27 1.38
N ARG A 218 2.42 -17.83 0.21
CA ARG A 218 3.15 -18.99 -0.33
C ARG A 218 4.51 -18.60 -0.89
N ILE A 219 4.62 -17.37 -1.42
CA ILE A 219 5.87 -16.76 -1.88
C ILE A 219 6.67 -16.25 -0.69
N GLU A 220 7.99 -16.07 -0.86
CA GLU A 220 8.81 -15.32 0.09
C GLU A 220 8.46 -13.83 -0.01
N VAL A 221 8.25 -13.18 1.12
CA VAL A 221 8.04 -11.73 1.18
C VAL A 221 9.09 -11.12 2.11
N LYS A 222 9.86 -10.15 1.62
CA LYS A 222 10.85 -9.46 2.44
C LYS A 222 10.91 -7.97 2.10
N GLU A 223 11.37 -7.16 3.04
CA GLU A 223 11.81 -5.82 2.75
C GLU A 223 13.06 -5.87 1.87
N ALA A 224 13.08 -5.07 0.80
CA ALA A 224 14.17 -5.06 -0.16
C ALA A 224 15.46 -4.50 0.45
N ALA A 225 16.57 -5.14 0.12
CA ALA A 225 17.92 -4.64 0.34
C ALA A 225 18.56 -4.27 -1.01
N ASP A 226 19.52 -3.33 -0.97
CA ASP A 226 20.25 -2.96 -2.18
C ASP A 226 20.97 -4.16 -2.79
N GLY A 227 20.87 -4.34 -4.11
CA GLY A 227 21.41 -5.50 -4.82
C GLY A 227 20.56 -6.78 -4.73
N ASP A 228 19.41 -6.79 -4.06
CA ASP A 228 18.52 -7.97 -4.04
C ASP A 228 18.13 -8.40 -5.45
N ARG A 229 18.28 -9.71 -5.73
CA ARG A 229 17.83 -10.29 -7.00
C ARG A 229 16.32 -10.45 -7.02
N VAL A 230 15.72 -10.11 -8.15
CA VAL A 230 14.29 -10.38 -8.41
C VAL A 230 14.17 -11.81 -8.88
N LEU A 231 13.49 -12.65 -8.12
CA LEU A 231 13.39 -14.10 -8.33
C LEU A 231 11.92 -14.53 -8.36
N ASP A 232 11.64 -15.60 -9.10
CA ASP A 232 10.34 -16.25 -9.03
C ASP A 232 10.06 -16.71 -7.59
N GLY A 233 8.81 -16.60 -7.16
CA GLY A 233 8.39 -16.93 -5.81
C GLY A 233 8.80 -15.92 -4.73
N ARG A 234 9.23 -14.70 -5.13
CA ARG A 234 9.65 -13.65 -4.18
C ARG A 234 8.97 -12.32 -4.45
N ALA A 235 8.51 -11.67 -3.39
CA ALA A 235 8.07 -10.28 -3.37
C ALA A 235 9.06 -9.42 -2.56
N LEU A 236 9.49 -8.31 -3.13
CA LEU A 236 10.36 -7.32 -2.51
C LEU A 236 9.55 -6.05 -2.22
N ILE A 237 9.42 -5.70 -0.94
CA ILE A 237 8.73 -4.50 -0.46
C ILE A 237 9.75 -3.38 -0.34
N ALA A 238 9.49 -2.23 -0.95
CA ALA A 238 10.36 -1.06 -0.82
C ALA A 238 10.47 -0.60 0.63
N PRO A 239 11.68 -0.36 1.16
CA PRO A 239 11.85 0.16 2.50
C PRO A 239 11.33 1.59 2.61
N GLY A 240 10.76 1.94 3.76
CA GLY A 240 10.40 3.33 4.06
C GLY A 240 11.62 4.25 3.95
N GLN A 241 11.40 5.49 3.53
CA GLN A 241 12.43 6.52 3.36
C GLN A 241 13.49 6.25 2.28
N ARG A 242 13.33 5.22 1.44
CA ARG A 242 14.19 4.97 0.28
C ARG A 242 13.37 4.65 -0.96
N HIS A 243 13.79 5.16 -2.12
CA HIS A 243 13.23 4.72 -3.39
C HIS A 243 13.77 3.35 -3.77
N MET A 244 12.91 2.51 -4.32
CA MET A 244 13.28 1.21 -4.89
C MET A 244 13.17 1.29 -6.41
N MET A 245 14.22 0.91 -7.10
CA MET A 245 14.31 0.89 -8.56
C MET A 245 14.70 -0.51 -9.04
N LEU A 246 14.22 -0.87 -10.23
CA LEU A 246 14.65 -2.07 -10.94
C LEU A 246 15.82 -1.74 -11.86
N ARG A 247 16.87 -2.55 -11.79
CA ARG A 247 17.98 -2.51 -12.75
C ARG A 247 18.19 -3.87 -13.40
N ARG A 248 18.69 -3.81 -14.62
CA ARG A 248 19.17 -5.02 -15.31
C ARG A 248 20.67 -5.20 -15.06
N SER A 249 21.06 -6.39 -14.60
CA SER A 249 22.45 -6.79 -14.38
C SER A 249 22.73 -8.07 -15.18
N GLY A 250 23.24 -7.90 -16.38
CA GLY A 250 23.41 -9.00 -17.33
C GLY A 250 22.07 -9.67 -17.69
N ALA A 251 21.94 -10.95 -17.40
CA ALA A 251 20.71 -11.72 -17.63
C ALA A 251 19.70 -11.61 -16.46
N HIS A 252 19.99 -10.85 -15.41
CA HIS A 252 19.20 -10.81 -14.20
C HIS A 252 18.62 -9.43 -13.94
N TYR A 253 17.55 -9.38 -13.15
CA TYR A 253 17.03 -8.16 -12.55
C TYR A 253 17.48 -8.06 -11.10
N VAL A 254 17.89 -6.85 -10.69
CA VAL A 254 18.28 -6.52 -9.32
C VAL A 254 17.59 -5.23 -8.86
N VAL A 255 17.42 -5.11 -7.56
CA VAL A 255 16.91 -3.89 -6.93
C VAL A 255 18.07 -2.95 -6.65
N GLU A 256 17.86 -1.66 -6.91
CA GLU A 256 18.67 -0.56 -6.42
C GLU A 256 17.86 0.31 -5.50
N LEU A 257 18.43 0.64 -4.33
CA LEU A 257 17.83 1.55 -3.37
C LEU A 257 18.50 2.92 -3.43
N SER A 258 17.70 4.00 -3.40
CA SER A 258 18.18 5.38 -3.50
C SER A 258 17.58 6.28 -2.43
N ASP A 259 18.41 7.15 -1.86
CA ASP A 259 18.02 8.21 -0.92
C ASP A 259 17.68 9.52 -1.65
N GLY A 260 17.34 9.46 -2.94
CA GLY A 260 16.97 10.61 -3.77
C GLY A 260 15.86 11.48 -3.16
N PRO A 261 15.59 12.66 -3.76
CA PRO A 261 14.56 13.58 -3.27
C PRO A 261 13.18 12.94 -3.32
N LEU A 262 12.23 13.48 -2.53
CA LEU A 262 10.82 13.06 -2.59
C LEU A 262 10.29 13.22 -4.03
N VAL A 263 9.59 12.21 -4.54
CA VAL A 263 8.86 12.24 -5.80
C VAL A 263 7.38 12.12 -5.49
N SER A 264 6.56 13.01 -6.05
CA SER A 264 5.13 13.10 -5.71
C SER A 264 4.89 13.19 -4.20
N ARG A 265 5.81 13.85 -3.47
CA ARG A 265 5.84 13.98 -1.99
C ARG A 265 6.09 12.68 -1.22
N HIS A 266 6.48 11.59 -1.89
CA HIS A 266 6.68 10.29 -1.27
C HIS A 266 8.10 9.75 -1.48
N ARG A 267 8.56 9.00 -0.50
CA ARG A 267 9.74 8.14 -0.56
C ARG A 267 9.51 6.95 0.40
N PRO A 268 9.31 5.74 -0.16
CA PRO A 268 9.38 5.35 -1.58
C PRO A 268 8.27 5.99 -2.42
N SER A 269 8.53 6.19 -3.73
CA SER A 269 7.54 6.63 -4.72
C SER A 269 7.23 5.49 -5.69
N VAL A 270 5.95 5.34 -6.02
CA VAL A 270 5.45 4.39 -7.01
C VAL A 270 5.91 4.78 -8.41
N ASP A 271 5.91 6.08 -8.75
CA ASP A 271 6.42 6.57 -10.04
C ASP A 271 7.89 6.19 -10.26
N VAL A 272 8.73 6.29 -9.24
CA VAL A 272 10.16 5.91 -9.35
C VAL A 272 10.31 4.43 -9.66
N LEU A 273 9.58 3.57 -8.95
CA LEU A 273 9.58 2.14 -9.22
C LEU A 273 9.12 1.84 -10.65
N LEU A 274 7.93 2.32 -11.04
CA LEU A 274 7.31 1.96 -12.31
C LEU A 274 8.12 2.48 -13.52
N ARG A 275 8.71 3.68 -13.44
CA ARG A 275 9.66 4.20 -14.45
C ARG A 275 10.88 3.32 -14.62
N SER A 276 11.47 2.88 -13.51
CA SER A 276 12.61 1.97 -13.55
C SER A 276 12.26 0.61 -14.15
N VAL A 277 11.06 0.10 -13.86
CA VAL A 277 10.53 -1.14 -14.44
C VAL A 277 10.26 -0.97 -15.93
N ALA A 278 9.69 0.16 -16.37
CA ALA A 278 9.51 0.47 -17.78
C ALA A 278 10.84 0.42 -18.54
N ALA A 279 11.88 1.06 -17.99
CA ALA A 279 13.20 1.12 -18.60
C ALA A 279 13.93 -0.24 -18.62
N ALA A 280 13.86 -1.01 -17.52
CA ALA A 280 14.64 -2.24 -17.36
C ALA A 280 13.96 -3.48 -17.94
N ALA A 281 12.63 -3.61 -17.83
CA ALA A 281 11.88 -4.80 -18.20
C ALA A 281 10.95 -4.61 -19.42
N GLY A 282 10.48 -3.37 -19.64
CA GLY A 282 9.62 -3.02 -20.77
C GLY A 282 8.44 -3.99 -20.91
N ARG A 283 8.30 -4.60 -22.09
CA ARG A 283 7.23 -5.58 -22.38
C ARG A 283 7.22 -6.85 -21.51
N ASN A 284 8.28 -7.09 -20.75
CA ASN A 284 8.37 -8.24 -19.85
C ASN A 284 7.83 -7.91 -18.45
N ALA A 285 7.13 -6.78 -18.30
CA ALA A 285 6.57 -6.36 -17.04
C ALA A 285 5.03 -6.31 -17.05
N VAL A 286 4.46 -6.46 -15.87
CA VAL A 286 3.07 -6.15 -15.57
C VAL A 286 3.06 -5.12 -14.45
N GLY A 287 2.40 -3.98 -14.65
CA GLY A 287 2.24 -2.93 -13.63
C GLY A 287 0.82 -2.85 -13.10
N ALA A 288 0.65 -2.62 -11.80
CA ALA A 288 -0.67 -2.35 -11.26
C ALA A 288 -0.62 -1.24 -10.21
N ILE A 289 -1.61 -0.33 -10.26
CA ILE A 289 -1.87 0.69 -9.25
C ILE A 289 -3.12 0.30 -8.47
N LEU A 290 -2.97 0.29 -7.15
CA LEU A 290 -4.01 -0.06 -6.19
C LEU A 290 -4.49 1.17 -5.44
N THR A 291 -5.47 0.96 -4.56
CA THR A 291 -6.05 1.99 -3.70
C THR A 291 -5.00 2.91 -3.08
N GLY A 292 -5.28 4.19 -3.07
CA GLY A 292 -4.43 5.23 -2.52
C GLY A 292 -4.86 6.62 -2.93
N MET A 293 -4.40 7.62 -2.19
CA MET A 293 -4.64 9.04 -2.51
C MET A 293 -3.56 9.60 -3.43
N GLY A 294 -3.91 10.65 -4.16
CA GLY A 294 -2.98 11.37 -5.04
C GLY A 294 -2.85 10.73 -6.41
N ASP A 295 -1.71 10.95 -7.04
CA ASP A 295 -1.43 10.56 -8.42
C ASP A 295 -0.07 9.87 -8.59
N ASP A 296 0.64 9.57 -7.48
CA ASP A 296 1.92 8.87 -7.54
C ASP A 296 1.75 7.49 -8.19
N GLY A 297 2.59 7.20 -9.15
CA GLY A 297 2.54 6.00 -9.99
C GLY A 297 1.76 6.16 -11.30
N ALA A 298 0.88 7.15 -11.43
CA ALA A 298 0.09 7.32 -12.65
C ALA A 298 0.95 7.66 -13.88
N ALA A 299 2.01 8.46 -13.70
CA ALA A 299 2.95 8.77 -14.76
C ALA A 299 3.86 7.57 -15.06
N GLY A 300 4.39 6.90 -14.04
CA GLY A 300 5.22 5.71 -14.23
C GLY A 300 4.45 4.54 -14.86
N LEU A 301 3.16 4.38 -14.54
CA LEU A 301 2.32 3.36 -15.18
C LEU A 301 2.11 3.68 -16.67
N LEU A 302 1.94 4.95 -17.03
CA LEU A 302 1.87 5.36 -18.44
C LEU A 302 3.17 5.04 -19.18
N GLU A 303 4.33 5.32 -18.57
CA GLU A 303 5.63 4.97 -19.14
C GLU A 303 5.78 3.45 -19.30
N MET A 304 5.31 2.64 -18.34
CA MET A 304 5.28 1.17 -18.49
C MET A 304 4.42 0.74 -19.68
N LYS A 305 3.22 1.30 -19.84
CA LYS A 305 2.35 1.04 -21.00
C LYS A 305 3.03 1.41 -22.32
N GLN A 306 3.66 2.56 -22.40
CA GLN A 306 4.40 3.01 -23.57
C GLN A 306 5.61 2.11 -23.89
N ALA A 307 6.24 1.53 -22.87
CA ALA A 307 7.31 0.54 -23.01
C ALA A 307 6.79 -0.87 -23.39
N GLY A 308 5.47 -1.03 -23.56
CA GLY A 308 4.84 -2.28 -23.98
C GLY A 308 4.50 -3.26 -22.84
N ALA A 309 4.61 -2.83 -21.58
CA ALA A 309 4.11 -3.57 -20.43
C ALA A 309 2.58 -3.60 -20.43
N VAL A 310 2.01 -4.61 -19.77
CA VAL A 310 0.56 -4.62 -19.48
C VAL A 310 0.31 -3.88 -18.18
N THR A 311 -0.69 -3.00 -18.18
CA THR A 311 -0.95 -2.10 -17.06
C THR A 311 -2.37 -2.24 -16.53
N LEU A 312 -2.51 -2.26 -15.19
CA LEU A 312 -3.78 -2.44 -14.52
C LEU A 312 -4.01 -1.33 -13.49
N ALA A 313 -5.27 -1.00 -13.25
CA ALA A 313 -5.69 -0.14 -12.14
C ALA A 313 -6.83 -0.83 -11.38
N GLN A 314 -6.82 -0.69 -10.05
CA GLN A 314 -7.94 -1.16 -9.22
C GLN A 314 -9.19 -0.33 -9.52
N ASP A 315 -10.36 -0.96 -9.57
CA ASP A 315 -11.63 -0.27 -9.79
C ASP A 315 -12.07 0.58 -8.59
N GLU A 316 -13.02 1.48 -8.82
CA GLU A 316 -13.51 2.40 -7.79
C GLU A 316 -14.21 1.68 -6.65
N ASP A 317 -15.02 0.65 -6.96
CA ASP A 317 -15.89 0.00 -5.99
C ASP A 317 -15.14 -0.82 -4.95
N SER A 318 -13.98 -1.37 -5.30
CA SER A 318 -13.14 -2.12 -4.39
C SER A 318 -12.03 -1.27 -3.73
N CYS A 319 -11.82 -0.01 -4.16
CA CYS A 319 -10.88 0.90 -3.54
C CYS A 319 -11.38 1.40 -2.17
N VAL A 320 -10.48 1.48 -1.19
CA VAL A 320 -10.69 2.25 0.04
C VAL A 320 -10.65 3.75 -0.30
N VAL A 321 -9.66 4.17 -1.08
CA VAL A 321 -9.54 5.53 -1.62
C VAL A 321 -9.23 5.45 -3.12
N PHE A 322 -10.14 5.95 -3.96
CA PHE A 322 -10.01 5.96 -5.41
C PHE A 322 -9.32 7.24 -5.89
N GLY A 323 -8.02 7.38 -5.59
CA GLY A 323 -7.18 8.52 -6.02
C GLY A 323 -6.12 8.09 -7.03
N MET A 324 -5.11 7.33 -6.60
CA MET A 324 -4.04 6.82 -7.49
C MET A 324 -4.59 6.03 -8.69
N PRO A 325 -5.53 5.09 -8.51
CA PRO A 325 -6.13 4.40 -9.66
C PRO A 325 -6.89 5.34 -10.59
N ARG A 326 -7.67 6.29 -10.05
CA ARG A 326 -8.37 7.30 -10.86
C ARG A 326 -7.39 8.09 -11.71
N ALA A 327 -6.31 8.61 -11.11
CA ALA A 327 -5.31 9.39 -11.84
C ALA A 327 -4.65 8.58 -12.96
N ALA A 328 -4.40 7.28 -12.74
CA ALA A 328 -3.87 6.38 -13.76
C ALA A 328 -4.87 6.15 -14.92
N ILE A 329 -6.15 5.96 -14.60
CA ILE A 329 -7.23 5.77 -15.59
C ILE A 329 -7.42 7.05 -16.41
N GLU A 330 -7.53 8.21 -15.76
CA GLU A 330 -7.72 9.51 -16.42
C GLU A 330 -6.57 9.87 -17.36
N ARG A 331 -5.33 9.44 -17.02
CA ARG A 331 -4.14 9.60 -17.89
C ARG A 331 -4.08 8.56 -19.02
N GLY A 332 -5.01 7.62 -19.10
CA GLY A 332 -4.97 6.52 -20.07
C GLY A 332 -3.84 5.52 -19.82
N ALA A 333 -3.30 5.49 -18.60
CA ALA A 333 -2.17 4.64 -18.22
C ALA A 333 -2.57 3.18 -17.99
N ALA A 334 -3.83 2.90 -17.66
CA ALA A 334 -4.33 1.55 -17.42
C ALA A 334 -4.88 0.91 -18.70
N ASP A 335 -4.44 -0.30 -19.04
CA ASP A 335 -5.06 -1.14 -20.07
C ASP A 335 -6.32 -1.81 -19.55
N HIS A 336 -6.33 -2.16 -18.25
CA HIS A 336 -7.43 -2.84 -17.61
C HIS A 336 -7.77 -2.20 -16.27
N VAL A 337 -9.08 -2.04 -16.02
CA VAL A 337 -9.62 -1.66 -14.70
C VAL A 337 -10.21 -2.93 -14.09
N VAL A 338 -9.76 -3.32 -12.88
CA VAL A 338 -9.99 -4.65 -12.32
C VAL A 338 -10.39 -4.56 -10.84
N PRO A 339 -11.47 -5.24 -10.40
CA PRO A 339 -11.77 -5.40 -8.99
C PRO A 339 -10.65 -6.08 -8.22
N LEU A 340 -10.48 -5.73 -6.94
CA LEU A 340 -9.37 -6.21 -6.11
C LEU A 340 -9.30 -7.74 -6.03
N ASP A 341 -10.45 -8.41 -5.87
CA ASP A 341 -10.56 -9.86 -5.76
C ASP A 341 -10.15 -10.62 -7.04
N HIS A 342 -10.15 -9.94 -8.18
CA HIS A 342 -9.70 -10.48 -9.46
C HIS A 342 -8.29 -10.03 -9.85
N MET A 343 -7.68 -9.10 -9.09
CA MET A 343 -6.40 -8.48 -9.45
C MET A 343 -5.26 -9.50 -9.55
N ALA A 344 -5.11 -10.36 -8.56
CA ALA A 344 -4.05 -11.39 -8.56
C ALA A 344 -4.13 -12.30 -9.78
N ALA A 345 -5.34 -12.81 -10.09
CA ALA A 345 -5.55 -13.70 -11.25
C ALA A 345 -5.28 -12.97 -12.59
N ARG A 346 -5.61 -11.68 -12.68
CA ARG A 346 -5.34 -10.87 -13.88
C ARG A 346 -3.86 -10.62 -14.08
N VAL A 347 -3.17 -10.21 -13.01
CA VAL A 347 -1.72 -9.96 -13.05
C VAL A 347 -0.97 -11.23 -13.46
N LEU A 348 -1.29 -12.38 -12.86
CA LEU A 348 -0.66 -13.68 -13.20
C LEU A 348 -0.93 -14.07 -14.66
N ARG A 349 -2.17 -13.98 -15.11
CA ARG A 349 -2.54 -14.31 -16.51
C ARG A 349 -1.72 -13.51 -17.52
N HIS A 350 -1.54 -12.21 -17.28
CA HIS A 350 -0.77 -11.36 -18.17
C HIS A 350 0.75 -11.67 -18.06
N ALA A 351 1.25 -11.96 -16.87
CA ALA A 351 2.62 -12.37 -16.68
C ALA A 351 2.91 -13.71 -17.36
N GLU A 352 2.02 -14.71 -17.30
CA GLU A 352 2.14 -15.99 -18.01
C GLU A 352 2.00 -15.82 -19.52
N GLY A 353 1.08 -14.99 -20.00
CA GLY A 353 0.87 -14.70 -21.42
C GLY A 353 2.09 -14.10 -22.12
N LEU A 354 2.94 -13.40 -21.38
CA LEU A 354 4.24 -12.92 -21.86
C LEU A 354 5.23 -14.05 -22.19
N SER A 355 4.98 -15.28 -21.68
CA SER A 355 5.87 -16.45 -21.88
C SER A 355 5.65 -17.21 -23.18
N ARG A 356 4.50 -17.05 -23.83
CA ARG A 356 4.21 -17.75 -25.07
C ARG A 356 4.87 -17.03 -26.24
N PRO A 357 5.83 -17.65 -26.99
CA PRO A 357 6.28 -17.09 -28.24
C PRO A 357 5.05 -16.96 -29.16
N ARG A 358 4.88 -15.79 -29.78
CA ARG A 358 3.86 -15.63 -30.83
C ARG A 358 4.08 -16.74 -31.85
N PRO A 359 3.05 -17.52 -32.25
CA PRO A 359 3.18 -18.45 -33.33
C PRO A 359 3.70 -17.68 -34.54
N GLN A 360 4.88 -18.07 -35.03
CA GLN A 360 5.42 -17.52 -36.28
C GLN A 360 4.39 -17.83 -37.38
N PRO A 361 4.07 -16.87 -38.25
CA PRO A 361 3.20 -17.16 -39.40
C PRO A 361 3.90 -18.26 -40.22
N PHE A 362 3.15 -19.30 -40.47
CA PHE A 362 3.59 -20.47 -41.25
C PHE A 362 4.11 -19.95 -42.61
N GLN A 363 5.44 -19.94 -42.79
CA GLN A 363 6.01 -19.73 -44.11
C GLN A 363 5.74 -20.99 -44.91
N GLY A 364 4.70 -20.93 -45.73
CA GLY A 364 4.35 -22.01 -46.65
C GLY A 364 5.55 -22.31 -47.53
N SER A 365 6.10 -23.50 -47.36
CA SER A 365 7.06 -24.06 -48.31
C SER A 365 6.41 -24.19 -49.67
N GLY A 366 6.80 -23.30 -50.60
CA GLY A 366 6.41 -23.40 -52.01
C GLY A 366 6.94 -24.71 -52.56
N LEU A 367 6.05 -25.65 -52.74
CA LEU A 367 6.24 -26.77 -53.65
C LEU A 367 6.31 -26.20 -55.08
N ARG A 368 7.48 -26.10 -55.64
CA ARG A 368 7.65 -25.99 -57.09
C ARG A 368 7.51 -27.37 -57.67
N SER A 369 6.50 -27.56 -58.48
CA SER A 369 6.37 -28.60 -59.47
C SER A 369 7.31 -28.36 -60.63
#